data_5f26ae685be72e18ddea7fb933c0e816
#
_entry.id   5f26ae685be72e18ddea7fb933c0e816
#
_cell.length_a   1.000
_cell.length_b   1.000
_cell.length_c   1.000
_cell.angle_alpha   90.00
_cell.angle_beta   90.00
_cell.angle_gamma   90.00
#
_symmetry.space_group_name_H-M   'P 1'
#
loop_
_entity.id
_entity.type
_entity.pdbx_description
1 polymer ?
#
loop_
_entity_poly.entity_id
_entity_poly.type
_entity_poly.pdbx_seq_one_letter_code
_entity_poly.pdbx_strand_id
1 'polypeptide(L)'
;YDKINYIAYSATTQEELCYGEKGAYEEGYFSRERELKRQMVRLFNSFYVDDLQIYAKNGKDYYFSVKQEVKKPEKEEIAKMIQQATDAMGGIVCINDLKHSGHLQIVKEVRDNLKMSPIGTIRLSINSDALEQIRKNVNFASEGAVLILDEKNQIVQGQASELSKKADQLFQATEGEFEYQMQKKKYQVVYRVSDTTKWKVIGIIPLREISADLLPIQKQMIKTLMIGIFISSILSFLLSYVMVRPI
;
A
#
# COMPACT_ATOMS: atom_id res chain seq x y z
N TYR A 1 -9.03 3.07 2.73
CA TYR A 1 -10.35 2.42 2.60
C TYR A 1 -11.39 3.04 3.54
N ASP A 2 -11.10 3.26 4.80
CA ASP A 2 -12.06 3.78 5.79
C ASP A 2 -12.61 5.15 5.41
N LYS A 3 -11.76 6.04 4.89
CA LYS A 3 -12.17 7.38 4.47
C LYS A 3 -13.14 7.37 3.29
N ILE A 4 -12.93 6.51 2.30
CA ILE A 4 -13.84 6.42 1.14
C ILE A 4 -15.17 5.78 1.52
N ASN A 5 -15.15 4.79 2.42
CA ASN A 5 -16.36 4.22 3.01
C ASN A 5 -17.11 5.27 3.84
N TYR A 6 -16.39 6.03 4.67
CA TYR A 6 -16.99 7.07 5.49
C TYR A 6 -17.75 8.09 4.63
N ILE A 7 -17.13 8.61 3.54
CA ILE A 7 -17.81 9.57 2.68
C ILE A 7 -18.99 8.91 1.92
N ALA A 8 -18.83 7.68 1.44
CA ALA A 8 -19.88 6.97 0.71
C ALA A 8 -21.16 6.78 1.53
N TYR A 9 -21.01 6.51 2.83
CA TYR A 9 -22.14 6.21 3.72
C TYR A 9 -22.51 7.38 4.65
N SER A 10 -21.87 8.55 4.53
CA SER A 10 -22.24 9.71 5.33
C SER A 10 -23.64 10.21 4.96
N ALA A 11 -24.40 10.68 5.97
CA ALA A 11 -25.73 11.22 5.75
C ALA A 11 -25.73 12.35 4.70
N THR A 12 -24.75 13.25 4.75
CA THR A 12 -24.62 14.36 3.80
C THR A 12 -24.47 13.87 2.36
N THR A 13 -23.62 12.85 2.11
CA THR A 13 -23.45 12.28 0.77
C THR A 13 -24.73 11.59 0.31
N GLN A 14 -25.34 10.80 1.17
CA GLN A 14 -26.57 10.08 0.87
C GLN A 14 -27.71 11.04 0.52
N GLU A 15 -27.93 12.08 1.32
CA GLU A 15 -28.95 13.09 1.07
C GLU A 15 -28.70 13.85 -0.23
N GLU A 16 -27.45 14.29 -0.47
CA GLU A 16 -27.11 15.06 -1.67
C GLU A 16 -27.24 14.23 -2.94
N LEU A 17 -26.80 12.96 -2.94
CA LEU A 17 -26.89 12.09 -4.12
C LEU A 17 -28.32 11.58 -4.38
N CYS A 18 -29.13 11.37 -3.34
CA CYS A 18 -30.51 10.91 -3.48
C CYS A 18 -31.48 12.04 -3.86
N TYR A 19 -31.29 13.24 -3.29
CA TYR A 19 -32.28 14.32 -3.36
C TYR A 19 -31.79 15.55 -4.12
N GLY A 20 -30.55 15.56 -4.60
CA GLY A 20 -29.94 16.72 -5.27
C GLY A 20 -30.68 17.23 -6.51
N GLU A 21 -31.51 16.41 -7.16
CA GLU A 21 -32.32 16.83 -8.31
C GLU A 21 -33.62 17.58 -7.91
N LYS A 22 -34.23 17.19 -6.81
CA LYS A 22 -35.55 17.70 -6.40
C LYS A 22 -35.48 19.07 -5.71
N GLY A 23 -34.30 19.62 -5.46
CA GLY A 23 -34.15 20.70 -4.50
C GLY A 23 -33.32 21.89 -4.93
N ALA A 24 -33.21 22.19 -6.25
CA ALA A 24 -32.45 23.38 -6.68
C ALA A 24 -32.98 24.71 -6.10
N TYR A 25 -34.19 24.69 -5.54
CA TYR A 25 -34.86 25.83 -4.90
C TYR A 25 -35.34 25.55 -3.47
N GLU A 26 -35.02 24.36 -2.90
CA GLU A 26 -35.35 24.10 -1.49
C GLU A 26 -34.36 24.75 -0.54
N GLU A 27 -34.89 25.31 0.53
CA GLU A 27 -34.12 25.86 1.64
C GLU A 27 -33.16 24.79 2.18
N GLY A 28 -31.85 25.01 2.05
CA GLY A 28 -30.83 24.04 2.46
C GLY A 28 -30.03 23.37 1.31
N TYR A 29 -30.43 23.52 0.06
CA TYR A 29 -29.68 22.94 -1.07
C TYR A 29 -28.21 23.37 -1.10
N PHE A 30 -27.94 24.68 -1.07
CA PHE A 30 -26.58 25.19 -1.05
C PHE A 30 -25.80 24.80 0.22
N SER A 31 -26.50 24.54 1.31
CA SER A 31 -25.86 24.08 2.56
C SER A 31 -25.40 22.63 2.48
N ARG A 32 -26.17 21.73 1.84
CA ARG A 32 -25.80 20.32 1.63
C ARG A 32 -24.60 20.17 0.72
N GLU A 33 -24.60 20.82 -0.44
CA GLU A 33 -23.48 20.81 -1.38
C GLU A 33 -22.20 21.36 -0.72
N ARG A 34 -22.32 22.47 0.02
CA ARG A 34 -21.20 23.07 0.76
C ARG A 34 -20.65 22.12 1.82
N GLU A 35 -21.54 21.44 2.54
CA GLU A 35 -21.13 20.49 3.58
C GLU A 35 -20.46 19.25 2.98
N LEU A 36 -20.97 18.72 1.86
CA LEU A 36 -20.33 17.65 1.12
C LEU A 36 -18.92 18.06 0.67
N LYS A 37 -18.76 19.23 0.05
CA LYS A 37 -17.45 19.76 -0.33
C LYS A 37 -16.52 19.95 0.88
N ARG A 38 -17.03 20.39 2.02
CA ARG A 38 -16.26 20.53 3.26
C ARG A 38 -15.80 19.17 3.80
N GLN A 39 -16.65 18.13 3.72
CA GLN A 39 -16.28 16.78 4.10
C GLN A 39 -15.20 16.20 3.15
N MET A 40 -15.33 16.42 1.84
CA MET A 40 -14.31 16.03 0.86
C MET A 40 -12.96 16.66 1.20
N VAL A 41 -12.91 17.98 1.44
CA VAL A 41 -11.69 18.69 1.84
C VAL A 41 -11.10 18.12 3.12
N ARG A 42 -11.92 17.95 4.18
CA ARG A 42 -11.45 17.47 5.49
C ARG A 42 -10.86 16.06 5.43
N LEU A 43 -11.48 15.17 4.68
CA LEU A 43 -11.07 13.76 4.63
C LEU A 43 -9.88 13.51 3.71
N PHE A 44 -9.81 14.24 2.62
CA PHE A 44 -8.87 13.98 1.53
C PHE A 44 -7.86 15.10 1.30
N ASN A 45 -7.85 16.15 2.11
CA ASN A 45 -6.76 17.13 2.11
C ASN A 45 -5.50 16.47 2.70
N SER A 46 -4.85 15.66 1.89
CA SER A 46 -3.59 14.99 2.22
C SER A 46 -2.65 15.07 1.03
N PHE A 47 -1.36 15.08 1.30
CA PHE A 47 -0.31 15.11 0.29
C PHE A 47 -0.40 13.98 -0.76
N TYR A 48 -1.09 12.89 -0.40
CA TYR A 48 -1.18 11.68 -1.21
C TYR A 48 -2.35 11.66 -2.19
N VAL A 49 -3.32 12.56 -2.04
CA VAL A 49 -4.52 12.61 -2.85
C VAL A 49 -4.43 13.81 -3.78
N ASP A 50 -4.50 13.59 -5.08
CA ASP A 50 -4.52 14.67 -6.06
C ASP A 50 -5.92 15.20 -6.29
N ASP A 51 -6.88 14.31 -6.48
CA ASP A 51 -8.28 14.69 -6.68
C ASP A 51 -9.26 13.65 -6.14
N LEU A 52 -10.46 14.11 -5.85
CA LEU A 52 -11.62 13.33 -5.50
C LEU A 52 -12.79 13.79 -6.34
N GLN A 53 -13.46 12.87 -6.99
CA GLN A 53 -14.67 13.12 -7.76
C GLN A 53 -15.81 12.21 -7.31
N ILE A 54 -17.02 12.76 -7.31
CA ILE A 54 -18.25 12.00 -7.10
C ILE A 54 -19.13 12.22 -8.31
N TYR A 55 -19.37 11.16 -9.07
CA TYR A 55 -20.27 11.12 -10.19
C TYR A 55 -21.63 10.68 -9.68
N ALA A 56 -22.56 11.61 -9.53
CA ALA A 56 -23.89 11.29 -9.07
C ALA A 56 -24.78 10.75 -10.21
N LYS A 57 -25.63 9.80 -9.91
CA LYS A 57 -26.55 9.22 -10.92
C LYS A 57 -27.58 10.23 -11.42
N ASN A 58 -27.83 11.30 -10.68
CA ASN A 58 -28.67 12.43 -11.06
C ASN A 58 -28.03 13.40 -12.08
N GLY A 59 -26.81 13.09 -12.56
CA GLY A 59 -26.07 13.88 -13.54
C GLY A 59 -25.24 15.02 -12.97
N LYS A 60 -25.15 15.16 -11.64
CA LYS A 60 -24.26 16.13 -10.99
C LYS A 60 -22.91 15.51 -10.70
N ASP A 61 -21.88 16.33 -10.82
CA ASP A 61 -20.52 15.95 -10.49
C ASP A 61 -19.98 16.86 -9.39
N TYR A 62 -19.43 16.26 -8.37
CA TYR A 62 -18.75 16.97 -7.29
C TYR A 62 -17.26 16.72 -7.43
N TYR A 63 -16.50 17.80 -7.39
CA TYR A 63 -15.08 17.76 -7.65
C TYR A 63 -14.30 18.48 -6.54
N PHE A 64 -13.25 17.83 -6.05
CA PHE A 64 -12.24 18.40 -5.16
C PHE A 64 -10.85 18.04 -5.70
N SER A 65 -9.97 19.03 -5.83
CA SER A 65 -8.57 18.85 -6.18
C SER A 65 -7.67 19.63 -5.24
N VAL A 66 -6.56 19.03 -4.88
CA VAL A 66 -5.46 19.69 -4.16
C VAL A 66 -4.57 20.45 -5.14
N LYS A 67 -4.43 19.94 -6.36
CA LYS A 67 -3.63 20.57 -7.43
C LYS A 67 -4.54 21.33 -8.39
N GLN A 68 -4.08 22.52 -8.81
CA GLN A 68 -4.88 23.39 -9.70
C GLN A 68 -5.06 22.83 -11.12
N GLU A 69 -4.21 21.93 -11.57
CA GLU A 69 -4.20 21.39 -12.94
C GLU A 69 -4.28 19.85 -12.96
N VAL A 70 -5.39 19.28 -12.52
CA VAL A 70 -5.63 17.86 -12.75
C VAL A 70 -6.43 17.69 -14.04
N LYS A 71 -5.86 16.96 -14.99
CA LYS A 71 -6.54 16.61 -16.24
C LYS A 71 -7.77 15.75 -15.90
N LYS A 72 -8.96 16.26 -16.23
CA LYS A 72 -10.18 15.46 -16.06
C LYS A 72 -10.14 14.25 -17.00
N PRO A 73 -10.52 13.06 -16.52
CA PRO A 73 -10.60 11.88 -17.37
C PRO A 73 -11.59 12.08 -18.53
N GLU A 74 -11.36 11.38 -19.61
CA GLU A 74 -12.28 11.40 -20.76
C GLU A 74 -13.59 10.67 -20.41
N LYS A 75 -14.67 11.02 -21.10
CA LYS A 75 -16.00 10.44 -20.84
C LYS A 75 -16.03 8.91 -20.93
N GLU A 76 -15.28 8.35 -21.86
CA GLU A 76 -15.15 6.89 -22.02
C GLU A 76 -14.44 6.23 -20.84
N GLU A 77 -13.40 6.87 -20.32
CA GLU A 77 -12.69 6.41 -19.13
C GLU A 77 -13.59 6.44 -17.90
N ILE A 78 -14.35 7.53 -17.74
CA ILE A 78 -15.33 7.66 -16.65
C ILE A 78 -16.38 6.55 -16.73
N ALA A 79 -16.94 6.30 -17.91
CA ALA A 79 -17.94 5.24 -18.10
C ALA A 79 -17.38 3.85 -17.74
N LYS A 80 -16.14 3.56 -18.16
CA LYS A 80 -15.46 2.31 -17.84
C LYS A 80 -15.20 2.16 -16.34
N MET A 81 -14.78 3.22 -15.65
CA MET A 81 -14.59 3.23 -14.20
C MET A 81 -15.89 3.00 -13.44
N ILE A 82 -16.97 3.67 -13.86
CA ILE A 82 -18.30 3.49 -13.27
C ILE A 82 -18.76 2.04 -13.45
N GLN A 83 -18.56 1.45 -14.63
CA GLN A 83 -18.91 0.06 -14.88
C GLN A 83 -18.15 -0.89 -13.96
N GLN A 84 -16.83 -0.71 -13.82
CA GLN A 84 -16.01 -1.51 -12.90
C GLN A 84 -16.46 -1.39 -11.45
N ALA A 85 -16.83 -0.18 -11.01
CA ALA A 85 -17.34 0.04 -9.66
C ALA A 85 -18.70 -0.64 -9.45
N THR A 86 -19.56 -0.63 -10.48
CA THR A 86 -20.87 -1.30 -10.46
C THR A 86 -20.72 -2.82 -10.40
N ASP A 87 -19.80 -3.39 -11.17
CA ASP A 87 -19.51 -4.82 -11.18
C ASP A 87 -18.97 -5.31 -9.81
N ALA A 88 -18.32 -4.42 -9.07
CA ALA A 88 -17.85 -4.70 -7.71
C ALA A 88 -18.95 -4.58 -6.63
N MET A 89 -20.20 -4.26 -6.99
CA MET A 89 -21.38 -4.23 -6.12
C MET A 89 -21.18 -3.44 -4.80
N GLY A 90 -20.56 -2.26 -4.88
CA GLY A 90 -20.25 -1.42 -3.71
C GLY A 90 -18.92 -1.76 -3.03
N GLY A 91 -18.18 -2.74 -3.55
CA GLY A 91 -16.79 -2.97 -3.21
C GLY A 91 -15.89 -1.84 -3.69
N ILE A 92 -14.62 -1.87 -3.29
CA ILE A 92 -13.62 -0.90 -3.72
C ILE A 92 -12.81 -1.52 -4.85
N VAL A 93 -12.68 -0.79 -5.96
CA VAL A 93 -11.86 -1.16 -7.11
C VAL A 93 -10.62 -0.28 -7.14
N CYS A 94 -9.45 -0.90 -7.26
CA CYS A 94 -8.19 -0.19 -7.48
C CYS A 94 -7.78 -0.35 -8.95
N ILE A 95 -7.67 0.77 -9.65
CA ILE A 95 -7.29 0.80 -11.07
C ILE A 95 -5.86 1.31 -11.15
N ASN A 96 -4.98 0.47 -11.68
CA ASN A 96 -3.60 0.84 -11.94
C ASN A 96 -3.50 1.56 -13.28
N ASP A 97 -3.48 2.89 -13.24
CA ASP A 97 -3.31 3.75 -14.41
C ASP A 97 -1.99 4.54 -14.37
N LEU A 98 -1.02 4.04 -13.63
CA LEU A 98 0.28 4.70 -13.46
C LEU A 98 1.04 4.90 -14.77
N LYS A 99 0.85 4.01 -15.76
CA LYS A 99 1.52 4.11 -17.06
C LYS A 99 0.97 5.22 -17.95
N HIS A 100 -0.31 5.56 -17.83
CA HIS A 100 -0.99 6.52 -18.68
C HIS A 100 -1.16 7.88 -17.99
N SER A 101 -1.68 7.87 -16.77
CA SER A 101 -1.95 9.10 -16.02
C SER A 101 -0.92 9.41 -14.92
N GLY A 102 -0.07 8.46 -14.56
CA GLY A 102 0.82 8.56 -13.39
C GLY A 102 0.10 8.43 -12.06
N HIS A 103 -1.15 8.00 -12.06
CA HIS A 103 -2.02 7.95 -10.88
C HIS A 103 -2.57 6.55 -10.64
N LEU A 104 -2.75 6.25 -9.37
CA LEU A 104 -3.54 5.13 -8.92
C LEU A 104 -4.95 5.62 -8.64
N GLN A 105 -5.95 4.97 -9.20
CA GLN A 105 -7.34 5.34 -9.01
C GLN A 105 -8.02 4.34 -8.09
N ILE A 106 -8.73 4.85 -7.10
CA ILE A 106 -9.60 4.06 -6.23
C ILE A 106 -11.03 4.45 -6.55
N VAL A 107 -11.85 3.49 -6.93
CA VAL A 107 -13.23 3.74 -7.35
C VAL A 107 -14.17 2.90 -6.48
N LYS A 108 -15.30 3.49 -6.12
CA LYS A 108 -16.32 2.82 -5.31
C LYS A 108 -17.72 3.27 -5.75
N GLU A 109 -18.61 2.31 -6.01
CA GLU A 109 -20.03 2.59 -6.17
C GLU A 109 -20.66 3.01 -4.83
N VAL A 110 -21.39 4.10 -4.83
CA VAL A 110 -22.16 4.58 -3.67
C VAL A 110 -23.59 4.06 -3.83
N ARG A 111 -24.08 3.36 -2.81
CA ARG A 111 -25.44 2.83 -2.77
C ARG A 111 -26.24 3.55 -1.71
N ASP A 112 -27.53 3.74 -2.00
CA ASP A 112 -28.51 4.22 -1.04
C ASP A 112 -28.52 3.30 0.20
N ASN A 113 -28.40 3.88 1.38
CA ASN A 113 -28.33 3.12 2.64
C ASN A 113 -29.60 2.32 2.96
N LEU A 114 -30.74 2.72 2.39
CA LEU A 114 -32.03 2.08 2.65
C LEU A 114 -32.45 1.15 1.50
N LYS A 115 -32.30 1.61 0.26
CA LYS A 115 -32.76 0.89 -0.93
C LYS A 115 -31.70 0.00 -1.55
N MET A 116 -30.46 0.15 -1.13
CA MET A 116 -29.28 -0.53 -1.70
C MET A 116 -29.10 -0.31 -3.22
N SER A 117 -29.85 0.62 -3.81
CA SER A 117 -29.71 0.99 -5.21
C SER A 117 -28.51 1.92 -5.42
N PRO A 118 -27.82 1.83 -6.58
CA PRO A 118 -26.70 2.73 -6.85
C PRO A 118 -27.19 4.18 -7.05
N ILE A 119 -26.53 5.12 -6.38
CA ILE A 119 -26.84 6.56 -6.42
C ILE A 119 -25.68 7.39 -6.95
N GLY A 120 -24.48 6.82 -7.05
CA GLY A 120 -23.31 7.50 -7.61
C GLY A 120 -22.07 6.65 -7.54
N THR A 121 -20.95 7.24 -7.96
CA THR A 121 -19.63 6.62 -7.93
C THR A 121 -18.60 7.62 -7.41
N ILE A 122 -17.80 7.23 -6.43
CA ILE A 122 -16.66 8.00 -5.92
C ILE A 122 -15.41 7.52 -6.64
N ARG A 123 -14.63 8.47 -7.15
CA ARG A 123 -13.29 8.26 -7.69
C ARG A 123 -12.28 9.07 -6.88
N LEU A 124 -11.25 8.41 -6.41
CA LEU A 124 -10.11 8.99 -5.71
C LEU A 124 -8.85 8.76 -6.52
N SER A 125 -8.11 9.81 -6.82
CA SER A 125 -6.83 9.75 -7.53
C SER A 125 -5.69 9.93 -6.53
N ILE A 126 -4.78 8.95 -6.51
CA ILE A 126 -3.59 8.94 -5.67
C ILE A 126 -2.36 9.11 -6.55
N ASN A 127 -1.50 10.04 -6.17
CA ASN A 127 -0.26 10.35 -6.87
C ASN A 127 0.77 9.21 -6.75
N SER A 128 1.50 8.93 -7.82
CA SER A 128 2.63 8.00 -7.82
C SER A 128 3.73 8.39 -6.82
N ASP A 129 3.95 9.68 -6.60
CA ASP A 129 4.92 10.18 -5.62
C ASP A 129 4.58 9.74 -4.18
N ALA A 130 3.29 9.54 -3.89
CA ALA A 130 2.85 8.99 -2.61
C ALA A 130 3.35 7.57 -2.37
N LEU A 131 3.27 6.73 -3.40
CA LEU A 131 3.79 5.35 -3.33
C LEU A 131 5.32 5.36 -3.20
N GLU A 132 5.98 6.26 -3.90
CA GLU A 132 7.42 6.42 -3.82
C GLU A 132 7.88 6.88 -2.43
N GLN A 133 7.16 7.79 -1.78
CA GLN A 133 7.46 8.21 -0.41
C GLN A 133 7.24 7.07 0.59
N ILE A 134 6.16 6.30 0.44
CA ILE A 134 5.93 5.12 1.26
C ILE A 134 7.11 4.15 1.11
N ARG A 135 7.56 3.90 -0.13
CA ARG A 135 8.72 3.05 -0.42
C ARG A 135 9.99 3.55 0.24
N LYS A 136 10.27 4.86 0.19
CA LYS A 136 11.47 5.48 0.81
C LYS A 136 11.45 5.40 2.33
N ASN A 137 10.28 5.44 2.95
CA ASN A 137 10.11 5.36 4.40
C ASN A 137 10.24 3.92 4.93
N VAL A 138 10.15 2.92 4.06
CA VAL A 138 10.39 1.52 4.42
C VAL A 138 11.90 1.28 4.28
N ASN A 139 12.62 1.33 5.40
CA ASN A 139 14.04 0.98 5.47
C ASN A 139 14.22 -0.54 5.28
N PHE A 140 14.08 -1.00 4.04
CA PHE A 140 14.75 -2.25 3.67
C PHE A 140 16.24 -1.93 3.51
N ALA A 141 17.09 -2.79 4.03
CA ALA A 141 18.55 -2.78 3.88
C ALA A 141 19.08 -1.98 2.65
N SER A 142 20.29 -1.54 2.63
CA SER A 142 20.81 -0.57 1.64
C SER A 142 20.59 -0.96 0.16
N GLU A 143 20.53 -2.27 -0.13
CA GLU A 143 20.25 -2.84 -1.46
C GLU A 143 18.86 -3.50 -1.55
N GLY A 144 18.01 -3.36 -0.53
CA GLY A 144 16.66 -3.93 -0.53
C GLY A 144 15.70 -3.18 -1.46
N ALA A 145 14.70 -3.87 -1.97
CA ALA A 145 13.70 -3.31 -2.86
C ALA A 145 12.28 -3.71 -2.47
N VAL A 146 11.32 -2.81 -2.73
CA VAL A 146 9.90 -3.11 -2.65
C VAL A 146 9.33 -3.18 -4.05
N LEU A 147 8.59 -4.24 -4.34
CA LEU A 147 7.82 -4.41 -5.56
C LEU A 147 6.35 -4.54 -5.18
N ILE A 148 5.51 -3.77 -5.84
CA ILE A 148 4.06 -3.85 -5.69
C ILE A 148 3.48 -4.27 -7.03
N LEU A 149 2.70 -5.35 -7.03
CA LEU A 149 1.98 -5.85 -8.18
C LEU A 149 0.47 -5.70 -7.96
N ASP A 150 -0.27 -5.40 -9.02
CA ASP A 150 -1.73 -5.44 -8.99
C ASP A 150 -2.29 -6.87 -9.09
N GLU A 151 -3.61 -7.00 -9.12
CA GLU A 151 -4.30 -8.28 -9.24
C GLU A 151 -3.87 -9.06 -10.51
N LYS A 152 -3.54 -8.35 -11.59
CA LYS A 152 -3.11 -8.92 -12.88
C LYS A 152 -1.59 -9.11 -12.97
N ASN A 153 -0.87 -9.02 -11.85
CA ASN A 153 0.60 -9.07 -11.77
C ASN A 153 1.32 -7.96 -12.57
N GLN A 154 0.62 -6.87 -12.89
CA GLN A 154 1.25 -5.70 -13.47
C GLN A 154 1.95 -4.89 -12.38
N ILE A 155 3.08 -4.29 -12.74
CA ILE A 155 3.88 -3.52 -11.78
C ILE A 155 3.16 -2.20 -11.50
N VAL A 156 2.82 -2.00 -10.24
CA VAL A 156 2.31 -0.73 -9.70
C VAL A 156 3.48 0.14 -9.25
N GLN A 157 4.42 -0.48 -8.53
CA GLN A 157 5.60 0.22 -7.99
C GLN A 157 6.80 -0.73 -7.97
N GLY A 158 7.99 -0.17 -8.17
CA GLY A 158 9.25 -0.91 -8.19
C GLY A 158 9.77 -1.15 -9.60
N GLN A 159 10.93 -1.79 -9.71
CA GLN A 159 11.50 -2.13 -11.01
C GLN A 159 10.97 -3.46 -11.52
N ALA A 160 10.79 -3.57 -12.83
CA ALA A 160 10.42 -4.79 -13.51
C ALA A 160 11.43 -5.89 -13.16
N SER A 161 10.99 -6.89 -12.43
CA SER A 161 11.85 -7.99 -12.01
C SER A 161 11.37 -9.29 -12.66
N GLU A 162 12.24 -10.27 -12.64
CA GLU A 162 11.85 -11.63 -13.03
C GLU A 162 10.71 -12.18 -12.17
N LEU A 163 10.55 -11.62 -10.96
CA LEU A 163 9.50 -11.99 -10.02
C LEU A 163 8.10 -11.65 -10.54
N SER A 164 7.91 -10.51 -11.21
CA SER A 164 6.59 -10.16 -11.77
C SER A 164 6.16 -11.12 -12.88
N LYS A 165 7.11 -11.63 -13.66
CA LYS A 165 6.82 -12.62 -14.74
C LYS A 165 6.43 -13.99 -14.22
N LYS A 166 6.88 -14.35 -13.02
CA LYS A 166 6.61 -15.63 -12.36
C LYS A 166 5.64 -15.51 -11.19
N ALA A 167 4.95 -14.37 -11.08
CA ALA A 167 4.16 -14.04 -9.92
C ALA A 167 3.08 -15.08 -9.60
N ASP A 168 2.41 -15.63 -10.63
CA ASP A 168 1.39 -16.67 -10.45
C ASP A 168 1.93 -17.98 -9.86
N GLN A 169 3.19 -18.27 -10.11
CA GLN A 169 3.84 -19.47 -9.58
C GLN A 169 4.42 -19.27 -8.19
N LEU A 170 4.93 -18.06 -7.92
CA LEU A 170 5.66 -17.75 -6.68
C LEU A 170 4.75 -17.30 -5.54
N PHE A 171 3.66 -16.59 -5.83
CA PHE A 171 2.81 -15.93 -4.83
C PHE A 171 1.41 -16.56 -4.77
N GLN A 172 1.34 -17.85 -4.48
CA GLN A 172 0.07 -18.61 -4.44
C GLN A 172 -0.66 -18.46 -3.10
N ALA A 173 0.06 -18.25 -2.00
CA ALA A 173 -0.52 -18.04 -0.69
C ALA A 173 -0.80 -16.56 -0.42
N THR A 174 -1.56 -16.27 0.64
CA THR A 174 -1.85 -14.90 1.07
C THR A 174 -0.62 -14.18 1.63
N GLU A 175 0.33 -14.93 2.18
CA GLU A 175 1.61 -14.43 2.64
C GLU A 175 2.65 -15.56 2.60
N GLY A 176 3.92 -15.19 2.54
CA GLY A 176 4.99 -16.17 2.55
C GLY A 176 6.37 -15.53 2.44
N GLU A 177 7.35 -16.39 2.62
CA GLU A 177 8.77 -16.06 2.46
C GLU A 177 9.51 -17.20 1.79
N PHE A 178 10.48 -16.86 0.97
CA PHE A 178 11.36 -17.85 0.30
C PHE A 178 12.66 -17.21 -0.17
N GLU A 179 13.68 -18.05 -0.35
CA GLU A 179 14.91 -17.63 -1.01
C GLU A 179 14.75 -17.66 -2.53
N TYR A 180 15.19 -16.61 -3.19
CA TYR A 180 15.17 -16.52 -4.65
C TYR A 180 16.52 -16.04 -5.18
N GLN A 181 16.97 -16.65 -6.26
CA GLN A 181 18.23 -16.30 -6.91
C GLN A 181 17.99 -15.47 -8.16
N MET A 182 18.45 -14.20 -8.16
CA MET A 182 18.44 -13.30 -9.32
C MET A 182 19.87 -12.90 -9.66
N GLN A 183 20.26 -12.93 -10.92
CA GLN A 183 21.58 -12.47 -11.39
C GLN A 183 22.75 -12.97 -10.56
N LYS A 184 22.75 -14.26 -10.17
CA LYS A 184 23.75 -14.92 -9.31
C LYS A 184 23.82 -14.42 -7.85
N LYS A 185 22.95 -13.50 -7.44
CA LYS A 185 22.79 -13.08 -6.04
C LYS A 185 21.58 -13.78 -5.41
N LYS A 186 21.68 -14.14 -4.14
CA LYS A 186 20.58 -14.73 -3.37
C LYS A 186 19.83 -13.62 -2.60
N TYR A 187 18.53 -13.67 -2.65
CA TYR A 187 17.61 -12.75 -1.99
C TYR A 187 16.63 -13.50 -1.12
N GLN A 188 16.30 -12.93 0.03
CA GLN A 188 15.12 -13.28 0.79
C GLN A 188 13.96 -12.48 0.22
N VAL A 189 12.93 -13.16 -0.19
CA VAL A 189 11.68 -12.58 -0.70
C VAL A 189 10.60 -12.81 0.35
N VAL A 190 9.98 -11.74 0.80
CA VAL A 190 8.85 -11.77 1.73
C VAL A 190 7.68 -11.10 1.03
N TYR A 191 6.49 -11.69 1.07
CA TYR A 191 5.35 -11.10 0.39
C TYR A 191 4.06 -11.24 1.19
N ARG A 192 3.14 -10.33 0.90
CA ARG A 192 1.77 -10.39 1.37
C ARG A 192 0.80 -9.96 0.28
N VAL A 193 -0.30 -10.69 0.15
CA VAL A 193 -1.41 -10.38 -0.75
C VAL A 193 -2.51 -9.69 0.04
N SER A 194 -2.99 -8.57 -0.46
CA SER A 194 -4.11 -7.85 0.15
C SER A 194 -5.42 -8.61 -0.08
N ASP A 195 -6.17 -8.88 0.97
CA ASP A 195 -7.46 -9.55 0.86
C ASP A 195 -8.49 -8.74 0.06
N THR A 196 -8.39 -7.42 0.13
CA THR A 196 -9.34 -6.50 -0.48
C THR A 196 -9.01 -6.20 -1.94
N THR A 197 -7.74 -5.91 -2.24
CA THR A 197 -7.32 -5.47 -3.59
C THR A 197 -6.69 -6.57 -4.41
N LYS A 198 -6.38 -7.70 -3.78
CA LYS A 198 -5.56 -8.79 -4.36
C LYS A 198 -4.17 -8.34 -4.83
N TRP A 199 -3.77 -7.15 -4.43
CA TRP A 199 -2.43 -6.65 -4.70
C TRP A 199 -1.40 -7.37 -3.87
N LYS A 200 -0.22 -7.54 -4.46
CA LYS A 200 0.92 -8.21 -3.83
C LYS A 200 1.97 -7.17 -3.47
N VAL A 201 2.30 -7.08 -2.19
CA VAL A 201 3.42 -6.27 -1.69
C VAL A 201 4.57 -7.23 -1.41
N ILE A 202 5.70 -7.01 -2.07
CA ILE A 202 6.83 -7.92 -2.10
C ILE A 202 8.07 -7.15 -1.65
N GLY A 203 8.68 -7.60 -0.55
CA GLY A 203 9.97 -7.14 -0.06
C GLY A 203 11.08 -8.07 -0.58
N ILE A 204 12.12 -7.51 -1.13
CA ILE A 204 13.27 -8.21 -1.69
C ILE A 204 14.51 -7.75 -0.95
N ILE A 205 15.16 -8.63 -0.19
CA ILE A 205 16.30 -8.29 0.66
C ILE A 205 17.48 -9.18 0.28
N PRO A 206 18.65 -8.61 -0.07
CA PRO A 206 19.83 -9.42 -0.36
C PRO A 206 20.26 -10.22 0.88
N LEU A 207 20.41 -11.54 0.76
CA LEU A 207 20.84 -12.39 1.88
C LEU A 207 22.22 -12.00 2.44
N ARG A 208 23.07 -11.42 1.60
CA ARG A 208 24.37 -10.91 2.01
C ARG A 208 24.25 -9.79 3.05
N GLU A 209 23.23 -8.94 2.97
CA GLU A 209 23.03 -7.87 3.94
C GLU A 209 22.52 -8.42 5.26
N ILE A 210 21.60 -9.38 5.23
CA ILE A 210 21.12 -10.06 6.44
C ILE A 210 22.29 -10.73 7.16
N SER A 211 23.21 -11.34 6.40
CA SER A 211 24.41 -11.99 6.96
C SER A 211 25.45 -10.99 7.46
N ALA A 212 25.56 -9.82 6.83
CA ALA A 212 26.55 -8.82 7.16
C ALA A 212 26.37 -8.27 8.59
N ASP A 213 25.14 -8.10 9.04
CA ASP A 213 24.82 -7.64 10.39
C ASP A 213 25.15 -8.68 11.47
N LEU A 214 25.22 -9.96 11.10
CA LEU A 214 25.57 -11.06 12.01
C LEU A 214 27.08 -11.28 12.13
N LEU A 215 27.86 -10.90 11.13
CA LEU A 215 29.33 -11.09 11.13
C LEU A 215 30.07 -10.44 12.31
N PRO A 216 29.77 -9.19 12.73
CA PRO A 216 30.42 -8.59 13.88
C PRO A 216 30.09 -9.33 15.18
N ILE A 217 28.83 -9.80 15.32
CA ILE A 217 28.39 -10.56 16.49
C ILE A 217 29.11 -11.90 16.57
N GLN A 218 29.21 -12.62 15.47
CA GLN A 218 29.94 -13.89 15.39
C GLN A 218 31.43 -13.71 15.74
N LYS A 219 32.07 -12.69 15.18
CA LYS A 219 33.48 -12.37 15.52
C LYS A 219 33.66 -12.06 17.00
N GLN A 220 32.75 -11.32 17.60
CA GLN A 220 32.79 -10.98 19.02
C GLN A 220 32.58 -12.23 19.90
N MET A 221 31.64 -13.11 19.54
CA MET A 221 31.44 -14.38 20.24
C MET A 221 32.68 -15.28 20.19
N ILE A 222 33.30 -15.43 19.02
CA ILE A 222 34.53 -16.23 18.85
C ILE A 222 35.65 -15.63 19.69
N LYS A 223 35.83 -14.30 19.67
CA LYS A 223 36.84 -13.62 20.47
C LYS A 223 36.64 -13.86 21.97
N THR A 224 35.41 -13.74 22.46
CA THR A 224 35.09 -13.97 23.87
C THR A 224 35.32 -15.43 24.28
N LEU A 225 34.97 -16.36 23.41
CA LEU A 225 35.20 -17.80 23.64
C LEU A 225 36.69 -18.11 23.72
N MET A 226 37.50 -17.56 22.82
CA MET A 226 38.96 -17.74 22.82
C MET A 226 39.61 -17.19 24.10
N ILE A 227 39.16 -16.00 24.56
CA ILE A 227 39.63 -15.40 25.81
C ILE A 227 39.23 -16.31 27.00
N GLY A 228 38.00 -16.82 27.02
CA GLY A 228 37.56 -17.75 28.08
C GLY A 228 38.39 -19.03 28.16
N ILE A 229 38.66 -19.66 27.01
CA ILE A 229 39.52 -20.85 26.92
C ILE A 229 40.93 -20.53 27.42
N PHE A 230 41.50 -19.38 27.02
CA PHE A 230 42.85 -18.98 27.43
C PHE A 230 42.94 -18.77 28.95
N ILE A 231 41.99 -18.06 29.54
CA ILE A 231 41.91 -17.84 30.99
C ILE A 231 41.76 -19.17 31.74
N SER A 232 40.86 -20.04 31.28
CA SER A 232 40.63 -21.37 31.88
C SER A 232 41.88 -22.23 31.82
N SER A 233 42.65 -22.19 30.71
CA SER A 233 43.88 -22.92 30.55
C SER A 233 44.97 -22.45 31.53
N ILE A 234 45.10 -21.12 31.69
CA ILE A 234 46.04 -20.53 32.65
C ILE A 234 45.65 -20.96 34.09
N LEU A 235 44.35 -20.86 34.42
CA LEU A 235 43.87 -21.22 35.77
C LEU A 235 44.11 -22.69 36.08
N SER A 236 43.85 -23.58 35.12
CA SER A 236 44.11 -25.01 35.21
C SER A 236 45.59 -25.29 35.40
N PHE A 237 46.46 -24.59 34.67
CA PHE A 237 47.90 -24.75 34.79
C PHE A 237 48.40 -24.29 36.18
N LEU A 238 47.93 -23.14 36.67
CA LEU A 238 48.26 -22.63 38.00
C LEU A 238 47.82 -23.59 39.13
N LEU A 239 46.57 -24.07 39.04
CA LEU A 239 46.06 -25.04 40.02
C LEU A 239 46.86 -26.35 40.00
N SER A 240 47.18 -26.86 38.83
CA SER A 240 48.00 -28.05 38.69
C SER A 240 49.43 -27.83 39.28
N TYR A 241 50.01 -26.67 39.03
CA TYR A 241 51.36 -26.33 39.56
C TYR A 241 51.37 -26.23 41.09
N VAL A 242 50.31 -25.65 41.70
CA VAL A 242 50.16 -25.54 43.14
C VAL A 242 49.93 -26.90 43.81
N MET A 243 49.08 -27.78 43.17
CA MET A 243 48.83 -29.11 43.76
C MET A 243 49.95 -30.14 43.59
N VAL A 244 50.76 -30.00 42.53
CA VAL A 244 51.86 -30.98 42.28
C VAL A 244 53.15 -30.61 42.97
N ARG A 245 53.28 -29.43 43.56
CA ARG A 245 54.42 -29.14 44.40
C ARG A 245 54.34 -29.89 45.74
N PRO A 246 55.02 -30.97 45.95
CA PRO A 246 55.09 -31.60 47.27
C PRO A 246 55.73 -30.64 48.25
N ILE A 247 55.20 -30.61 49.47
CA ILE A 247 55.79 -30.00 50.67
C ILE A 247 57.14 -30.64 50.94
#